data_e4ac23fedc864c15fe6e9d0c319b1f7d
#
_entry.id   e4ac23fedc864c15fe6e9d0c319b1f7d
#
_cell.length_a   1.000
_cell.length_b   1.000
_cell.length_c   1.000
_cell.angle_alpha   90.00
_cell.angle_beta   90.00
_cell.angle_gamma   90.00
#
_symmetry.space_group_name_H-M   'P 1'
#
loop_
_entity.id
_entity.type
_entity.pdbx_description
1 polymer ?
#
loop_
_entity_poly.entity_id
_entity_poly.type
_entity_poly.pdbx_seq_one_letter_code
_entity_poly.pdbx_strand_id
1 'polypeptide(L)'
;MVSGRNGEQMLVNSSTDAFQPNLFGNDLLQQLDPADPLLHLSAVIPWLDFEQAFKKHYTPGLGAPGKPIRLMVGLLLLKQLENLSDENVVVQWKRNPYYQSFCGMTEYQLRLPCHSTELVHFRKRIGKEGMEKIFQMSVALHGRAAQEDNVNIDTTVQEKNITYPTDAKLAIKIINRLNKLAKFHGISQRRTFVKEIKNLRLSIRHFRHVKKRAKAGKALKRLRTIAHILIRELRRKLPQTCLFECLQEQFLFYERVLAQQPRDKNKIYSLHEPQVYCIAKGKDHKQYEYGNKVSVASTAKGNIIVGVVSHDKNVHDGHTLPAVLRHIEVTRGSAVKTAICDRGYRGKSQVNETKIQLPKKPLKRDNRYQRDKKRKQCRRRAAIEPIIGDLKSDFRLSRNFLKGTLGDEVNLLMAATAWNLRKWLIAFFWWLFLVRKVVLD
;
A
#
# COMPACT_ATOMS: atom_id res chain seq x y z
N MET A 1 18.78 25.94 -5.23
CA MET A 1 18.47 25.00 -6.32
C MET A 1 19.34 23.77 -6.15
N VAL A 2 18.82 22.70 -5.55
CA VAL A 2 19.36 21.36 -5.72
C VAL A 2 18.30 20.64 -6.54
N SER A 3 18.44 20.77 -7.85
CA SER A 3 17.78 19.92 -8.83
C SER A 3 18.20 18.49 -8.50
N GLY A 4 17.30 17.72 -7.89
CA GLY A 4 17.46 16.28 -7.77
C GLY A 4 17.50 15.69 -9.16
N ARG A 5 18.67 15.54 -9.73
CA ARG A 5 18.89 14.68 -10.87
C ARG A 5 18.37 13.30 -10.48
N ASN A 6 17.23 12.91 -11.04
CA ASN A 6 16.86 11.51 -11.08
C ASN A 6 18.04 10.82 -11.76
N GLY A 7 18.85 10.08 -11.01
CA GLY A 7 20.04 9.44 -11.52
C GLY A 7 19.63 8.52 -12.67
N GLU A 8 19.99 8.92 -13.88
CA GLU A 8 19.86 8.09 -15.06
C GLU A 8 20.67 6.82 -14.83
N GLN A 9 20.05 5.67 -15.01
CA GLN A 9 20.71 4.37 -14.88
C GLN A 9 20.68 3.66 -16.23
N MET A 10 21.81 3.11 -16.60
CA MET A 10 21.95 2.26 -17.78
C MET A 10 21.28 0.91 -17.54
N LEU A 11 20.53 0.41 -18.52
CA LEU A 11 20.03 -0.96 -18.49
C LEU A 11 21.25 -1.91 -18.64
N VAL A 12 21.49 -2.74 -17.62
CA VAL A 12 22.31 -3.95 -17.85
C VAL A 12 21.41 -4.87 -18.64
N ASN A 13 21.80 -5.23 -19.86
CA ASN A 13 21.18 -6.35 -20.55
C ASN A 13 21.29 -7.55 -19.59
N SER A 14 20.17 -7.93 -19.00
CA SER A 14 20.04 -9.31 -18.57
C SER A 14 20.18 -10.06 -19.88
N SER A 15 21.28 -10.75 -20.05
CA SER A 15 21.44 -11.62 -21.20
C SER A 15 20.23 -12.55 -21.17
N THR A 16 19.27 -12.26 -22.04
CA THR A 16 18.26 -13.21 -22.48
C THR A 16 18.90 -14.27 -23.35
N ASP A 17 20.24 -14.35 -23.29
CA ASP A 17 20.95 -15.41 -23.90
C ASP A 17 20.38 -16.69 -23.32
N ALA A 18 19.81 -17.42 -24.25
CA ALA A 18 19.32 -18.78 -24.07
C ALA A 18 20.18 -19.46 -23.01
N PHE A 19 19.54 -19.89 -21.92
CA PHE A 19 20.10 -20.73 -20.88
C PHE A 19 21.23 -21.58 -21.46
N GLN A 20 22.44 -21.14 -21.28
CA GLN A 20 23.61 -21.94 -21.63
C GLN A 20 23.93 -22.73 -20.35
N PRO A 21 23.59 -24.04 -20.32
CA PRO A 21 23.86 -24.85 -19.14
C PRO A 21 25.37 -24.80 -18.90
N ASN A 22 25.76 -24.51 -17.68
CA ASN A 22 27.16 -24.57 -17.29
C ASN A 22 27.65 -26.00 -17.57
N LEU A 23 28.70 -26.17 -18.38
CA LEU A 23 29.23 -27.47 -18.80
C LEU A 23 29.58 -28.38 -17.60
N PHE A 24 29.77 -27.80 -16.42
CA PHE A 24 30.15 -28.46 -15.18
C PHE A 24 29.04 -28.62 -14.14
N GLY A 25 27.76 -28.42 -14.52
CA GLY A 25 26.62 -28.82 -13.68
C GLY A 25 26.38 -28.00 -12.40
N ASN A 26 26.90 -26.78 -12.27
CA ASN A 26 26.72 -25.92 -11.10
C ASN A 26 25.55 -24.95 -11.22
N ASP A 27 24.56 -25.28 -12.07
CA ASP A 27 23.37 -24.41 -12.19
C ASP A 27 22.53 -24.48 -10.92
N LEU A 28 22.23 -23.31 -10.36
CA LEU A 28 21.44 -23.17 -9.13
C LEU A 28 20.10 -23.91 -9.24
N LEU A 29 19.43 -23.81 -10.39
CA LEU A 29 18.12 -24.44 -10.60
C LEU A 29 18.16 -25.96 -10.47
N GLN A 30 19.27 -26.60 -10.91
CA GLN A 30 19.45 -28.05 -10.83
C GLN A 30 19.70 -28.54 -9.39
N GLN A 31 20.12 -27.66 -8.49
CA GLN A 31 20.39 -27.97 -7.09
C GLN A 31 19.14 -27.78 -6.18
N LEU A 32 18.06 -27.28 -6.73
CA LEU A 32 16.82 -26.99 -6.00
C LEU A 32 15.78 -28.08 -6.24
N ASP A 33 14.86 -28.24 -5.28
CA ASP A 33 13.71 -29.12 -5.45
C ASP A 33 12.82 -28.60 -6.57
N PRO A 34 12.70 -29.31 -7.71
CA PRO A 34 11.88 -28.87 -8.83
C PRO A 34 10.38 -28.81 -8.49
N ALA A 35 9.94 -29.46 -7.41
CA ALA A 35 8.55 -29.41 -6.96
C ALA A 35 8.24 -28.17 -6.12
N ASP A 36 9.22 -27.30 -5.84
CA ASP A 36 8.98 -26.08 -5.06
C ASP A 36 8.02 -25.12 -5.80
N PRO A 37 6.95 -24.68 -5.17
CA PRO A 37 5.92 -23.84 -5.80
C PRO A 37 6.43 -22.50 -6.29
N LEU A 38 7.46 -21.95 -5.66
CA LEU A 38 8.03 -20.67 -6.06
C LEU A 38 8.73 -20.78 -7.41
N LEU A 39 9.38 -21.93 -7.69
CA LEU A 39 9.99 -22.20 -8.99
C LEU A 39 8.93 -22.34 -10.09
N HIS A 40 7.83 -23.03 -9.81
CA HIS A 40 6.70 -23.11 -10.73
C HIS A 40 6.07 -21.74 -10.99
N LEU A 41 5.90 -20.92 -9.95
CA LEU A 41 5.43 -19.55 -10.12
C LEU A 41 6.39 -18.74 -10.99
N SER A 42 7.71 -18.90 -10.79
CA SER A 42 8.74 -18.23 -11.59
C SER A 42 8.64 -18.59 -13.08
N ALA A 43 8.31 -19.85 -13.39
CA ALA A 43 8.20 -20.32 -14.76
C ALA A 43 6.97 -19.76 -15.52
N VAL A 44 5.88 -19.41 -14.82
CA VAL A 44 4.66 -18.90 -15.46
C VAL A 44 4.61 -17.37 -15.53
N ILE A 45 5.45 -16.67 -14.79
CA ILE A 45 5.52 -15.19 -14.84
C ILE A 45 6.19 -14.77 -16.17
N PRO A 46 5.56 -13.88 -16.97
CA PRO A 46 6.10 -13.41 -18.23
C PRO A 46 7.19 -12.34 -18.01
N TRP A 47 8.37 -12.75 -17.60
CA TRP A 47 9.48 -11.84 -17.25
C TRP A 47 9.88 -10.94 -18.40
N LEU A 48 9.88 -11.45 -19.64
CA LEU A 48 10.20 -10.69 -20.85
C LEU A 48 9.26 -9.51 -21.08
N ASP A 49 7.98 -9.68 -20.76
CA ASP A 49 7.00 -8.58 -20.89
C ASP A 49 7.32 -7.42 -19.92
N PHE A 50 7.82 -7.73 -18.74
CA PHE A 50 8.27 -6.71 -17.80
C PHE A 50 9.56 -6.03 -18.27
N GLU A 51 10.51 -6.79 -18.81
CA GLU A 51 11.76 -6.25 -19.37
C GLU A 51 11.46 -5.27 -20.50
N GLN A 52 10.63 -5.67 -21.46
CA GLN A 52 10.21 -4.81 -22.57
C GLN A 52 9.46 -3.56 -22.09
N ALA A 53 8.52 -3.75 -21.16
CA ALA A 53 7.69 -2.65 -20.66
C ALA A 53 8.49 -1.62 -19.85
N PHE A 54 9.47 -2.08 -19.07
CA PHE A 54 10.20 -1.19 -18.15
C PHE A 54 11.52 -0.67 -18.73
N LYS A 55 12.01 -1.25 -19.84
CA LYS A 55 13.19 -0.78 -20.58
C LYS A 55 13.12 0.72 -20.91
N LYS A 56 11.92 1.23 -21.25
CA LYS A 56 11.69 2.64 -21.54
C LYS A 56 12.06 3.62 -20.42
N HIS A 57 12.16 3.12 -19.18
CA HIS A 57 12.51 3.94 -18.02
C HIS A 57 14.03 3.98 -17.72
N TYR A 58 14.85 3.45 -18.62
CA TYR A 58 16.30 3.40 -18.51
C TYR A 58 16.94 4.04 -19.74
N THR A 59 18.02 4.77 -19.54
CA THR A 59 18.72 5.44 -20.62
C THR A 59 19.87 4.56 -21.10
N PRO A 60 19.93 4.18 -22.39
CA PRO A 60 21.03 3.39 -22.92
C PRO A 60 22.36 4.13 -22.79
N GLY A 61 23.39 3.45 -22.25
CA GLY A 61 24.76 3.96 -22.25
C GLY A 61 25.05 5.15 -21.33
N LEU A 62 24.09 5.63 -20.54
CA LEU A 62 24.29 6.79 -19.67
C LEU A 62 23.98 6.44 -18.19
N GLY A 63 24.90 6.81 -17.29
CA GLY A 63 24.75 6.64 -15.84
C GLY A 63 25.27 5.32 -15.29
N ALA A 64 25.03 5.08 -13.99
CA ALA A 64 25.44 3.84 -13.35
C ALA A 64 24.58 2.66 -13.83
N PRO A 65 25.15 1.44 -13.96
CA PRO A 65 24.41 0.25 -14.38
C PRO A 65 23.21 -0.02 -13.47
N GLY A 66 22.01 -0.12 -14.08
CA GLY A 66 20.78 -0.47 -13.37
C GLY A 66 20.79 -1.97 -12.99
N LYS A 67 20.03 -2.32 -11.96
CA LYS A 67 19.80 -3.72 -11.62
C LYS A 67 18.86 -4.38 -12.66
N PRO A 68 19.04 -5.69 -12.95
CA PRO A 68 18.14 -6.41 -13.85
C PRO A 68 16.66 -6.24 -13.47
N ILE A 69 15.80 -6.02 -14.45
CA ILE A 69 14.36 -5.79 -14.22
C ILE A 69 13.72 -6.99 -13.54
N ARG A 70 14.05 -8.21 -13.98
CA ARG A 70 13.57 -9.45 -13.35
C ARG A 70 13.94 -9.52 -11.86
N LEU A 71 15.17 -9.15 -11.49
CA LEU A 71 15.59 -9.09 -10.09
C LEU A 71 14.71 -8.11 -9.30
N MET A 72 14.52 -6.88 -9.82
CA MET A 72 13.78 -5.84 -9.11
C MET A 72 12.30 -6.18 -8.97
N VAL A 73 11.65 -6.69 -10.01
CA VAL A 73 10.25 -7.16 -9.96
C VAL A 73 10.14 -8.37 -9.04
N GLY A 74 11.04 -9.34 -9.15
CA GLY A 74 11.08 -10.52 -8.29
C GLY A 74 11.15 -10.16 -6.80
N LEU A 75 12.05 -9.24 -6.43
CA LEU A 75 12.15 -8.74 -5.06
C LEU A 75 10.86 -8.05 -4.58
N LEU A 76 10.16 -7.28 -5.44
CA LEU A 76 8.88 -6.67 -5.09
C LEU A 76 7.78 -7.72 -4.85
N LEU A 77 7.72 -8.76 -5.68
CA LEU A 77 6.76 -9.85 -5.53
C LEU A 77 7.04 -10.65 -4.25
N LEU A 78 8.28 -11.09 -4.04
CA LEU A 78 8.70 -11.81 -2.83
C LEU A 78 8.45 -11.02 -1.57
N LYS A 79 8.82 -9.73 -1.56
CA LYS A 79 8.55 -8.84 -0.44
C LYS A 79 7.09 -8.85 -0.02
N GLN A 80 6.18 -8.81 -0.99
CA GLN A 80 4.75 -8.70 -0.69
C GLN A 80 4.15 -10.06 -0.33
N LEU A 81 4.57 -11.14 -1.02
CA LEU A 81 4.14 -12.50 -0.71
C LEU A 81 4.51 -12.92 0.71
N GLU A 82 5.73 -12.60 1.14
CA GLU A 82 6.29 -13.00 2.44
C GLU A 82 6.13 -11.91 3.51
N ASN A 83 5.36 -10.86 3.25
CA ASN A 83 5.15 -9.75 4.17
C ASN A 83 6.45 -9.12 4.71
N LEU A 84 7.48 -8.97 3.88
CA LEU A 84 8.79 -8.46 4.26
C LEU A 84 8.91 -6.94 4.08
N SER A 85 9.85 -6.30 4.80
CA SER A 85 10.30 -4.93 4.50
C SER A 85 11.26 -4.93 3.32
N ASP A 86 11.57 -3.74 2.77
CA ASP A 86 12.56 -3.60 1.69
C ASP A 86 13.94 -4.09 2.16
N GLU A 87 14.31 -3.84 3.41
CA GLU A 87 15.56 -4.28 4.01
C GLU A 87 15.58 -5.81 4.17
N ASN A 88 14.47 -6.38 4.70
CA ASN A 88 14.40 -7.80 4.99
C ASN A 88 14.37 -8.66 3.72
N VAL A 89 13.68 -8.25 2.67
CA VAL A 89 13.64 -9.04 1.43
C VAL A 89 15.04 -9.14 0.79
N VAL A 90 15.83 -8.06 0.82
CA VAL A 90 17.21 -8.06 0.30
C VAL A 90 18.10 -8.99 1.12
N VAL A 91 17.94 -9.02 2.45
CA VAL A 91 18.70 -9.93 3.33
C VAL A 91 18.26 -11.38 3.16
N GLN A 92 16.95 -11.64 3.07
CA GLN A 92 16.43 -12.99 2.87
C GLN A 92 16.81 -13.54 1.50
N TRP A 93 16.78 -12.72 0.46
CA TRP A 93 17.22 -13.12 -0.87
C TRP A 93 18.66 -13.67 -0.86
N LYS A 94 19.59 -13.01 -0.15
CA LYS A 94 20.97 -13.51 -0.01
C LYS A 94 21.04 -14.90 0.63
N ARG A 95 20.10 -15.24 1.54
CA ARG A 95 20.11 -16.48 2.35
C ARG A 95 19.31 -17.61 1.70
N ASN A 96 18.42 -17.29 0.76
CA ASN A 96 17.47 -18.23 0.19
C ASN A 96 17.76 -18.48 -1.30
N PRO A 97 18.26 -19.66 -1.67
CA PRO A 97 18.58 -19.97 -3.06
C PRO A 97 17.32 -20.00 -3.95
N TYR A 98 16.14 -20.36 -3.44
CA TYR A 98 14.88 -20.29 -4.17
C TYR A 98 14.51 -18.85 -4.54
N TYR A 99 14.74 -17.87 -3.65
CA TYR A 99 14.54 -16.47 -3.98
C TYR A 99 15.49 -15.97 -5.06
N GLN A 100 16.73 -16.46 -5.05
CA GLN A 100 17.72 -16.12 -6.07
C GLN A 100 17.32 -16.70 -7.44
N SER A 101 16.94 -17.97 -7.50
CA SER A 101 16.45 -18.62 -8.71
C SER A 101 15.17 -17.96 -9.23
N PHE A 102 14.20 -17.64 -8.36
CA PHE A 102 13.00 -16.87 -8.72
C PHE A 102 13.34 -15.54 -9.39
N CYS A 103 14.35 -14.86 -8.88
CA CYS A 103 14.83 -13.58 -9.41
C CYS A 103 15.75 -13.74 -10.65
N GLY A 104 15.97 -14.97 -11.14
CA GLY A 104 16.70 -15.23 -12.37
C GLY A 104 18.21 -15.40 -12.21
N MET A 105 18.68 -15.74 -11.00
CA MET A 105 20.10 -16.09 -10.82
C MET A 105 20.36 -17.54 -11.27
N THR A 106 21.40 -17.72 -12.03
CA THR A 106 21.89 -19.05 -12.49
C THR A 106 22.87 -19.68 -11.51
N GLU A 107 23.50 -18.85 -10.68
CA GLU A 107 24.46 -19.26 -9.65
C GLU A 107 24.12 -18.64 -8.31
N TYR A 108 24.48 -19.34 -7.22
CA TYR A 108 24.25 -18.84 -5.87
C TYR A 108 25.11 -17.61 -5.55
N GLN A 109 24.47 -16.52 -5.20
CA GLN A 109 25.09 -15.23 -4.92
C GLN A 109 25.34 -15.05 -3.42
N LEU A 110 26.58 -14.80 -3.03
CA LEU A 110 26.99 -14.57 -1.65
C LEU A 110 26.84 -13.12 -1.20
N ARG A 111 26.57 -12.19 -2.12
CA ARG A 111 26.42 -10.76 -1.84
C ARG A 111 24.97 -10.33 -1.90
N LEU A 112 24.65 -9.20 -1.26
CA LEU A 112 23.32 -8.60 -1.38
C LEU A 112 23.07 -8.18 -2.85
N PRO A 113 21.85 -8.38 -3.38
CA PRO A 113 21.53 -8.06 -4.79
C PRO A 113 21.56 -6.56 -5.05
N CYS A 114 21.11 -5.78 -4.05
CA CYS A 114 21.04 -4.33 -4.11
C CYS A 114 20.93 -3.74 -2.69
N HIS A 115 21.02 -2.43 -2.57
CA HIS A 115 20.61 -1.73 -1.36
C HIS A 115 19.07 -1.59 -1.33
N SER A 116 18.44 -1.61 -0.15
CA SER A 116 16.97 -1.49 -0.02
C SER A 116 16.38 -0.22 -0.66
N THR A 117 17.16 0.87 -0.72
CA THR A 117 16.76 2.11 -1.40
C THR A 117 16.57 1.95 -2.91
N GLU A 118 17.23 0.98 -3.55
CA GLU A 118 17.05 0.69 -4.98
C GLU A 118 15.59 0.28 -5.27
N LEU A 119 14.96 -0.47 -4.37
CA LEU A 119 13.53 -0.80 -4.49
C LEU A 119 12.65 0.44 -4.42
N VAL A 120 13.02 1.44 -3.62
CA VAL A 120 12.31 2.73 -3.56
C VAL A 120 12.45 3.48 -4.89
N HIS A 121 13.68 3.55 -5.43
CA HIS A 121 13.96 4.19 -6.72
C HIS A 121 13.25 3.46 -7.87
N PHE A 122 13.29 2.13 -7.87
CA PHE A 122 12.62 1.33 -8.89
C PHE A 122 11.11 1.56 -8.90
N ARG A 123 10.43 1.51 -7.73
CA ARG A 123 8.99 1.83 -7.62
C ARG A 123 8.65 3.22 -8.14
N LYS A 124 9.46 4.23 -7.86
CA LYS A 124 9.27 5.58 -8.37
C LYS A 124 9.46 5.67 -9.88
N ARG A 125 10.44 4.92 -10.40
CA ARG A 125 10.79 4.89 -11.83
C ARG A 125 9.70 4.28 -12.68
N ILE A 126 9.19 3.10 -12.33
CA ILE A 126 8.11 2.44 -13.07
C ILE A 126 6.73 3.05 -12.78
N GLY A 127 6.60 3.79 -11.68
CA GLY A 127 5.39 4.52 -11.30
C GLY A 127 4.16 3.64 -11.13
N LYS A 128 2.99 4.27 -11.22
CA LYS A 128 1.70 3.59 -11.13
C LYS A 128 1.50 2.61 -12.28
N GLU A 129 1.80 3.03 -13.51
CA GLU A 129 1.62 2.19 -14.71
C GLU A 129 2.36 0.86 -14.64
N GLY A 130 3.61 0.89 -14.13
CA GLY A 130 4.38 -0.33 -13.95
C GLY A 130 3.78 -1.25 -12.89
N MET A 131 3.24 -0.69 -11.81
CA MET A 131 2.56 -1.47 -10.78
C MET A 131 1.23 -2.05 -11.27
N GLU A 132 0.48 -1.31 -12.08
CA GLU A 132 -0.74 -1.81 -12.75
C GLU A 132 -0.40 -3.01 -13.66
N LYS A 133 0.71 -2.95 -14.40
CA LYS A 133 1.13 -4.06 -15.25
C LYS A 133 1.46 -5.32 -14.45
N ILE A 134 2.13 -5.18 -13.29
CA ILE A 134 2.38 -6.28 -12.36
C ILE A 134 1.06 -6.87 -11.82
N PHE A 135 0.11 -6.02 -11.48
CA PHE A 135 -1.21 -6.47 -11.03
C PHE A 135 -1.97 -7.19 -12.15
N GLN A 136 -2.02 -6.64 -13.36
CA GLN A 136 -2.65 -7.25 -14.53
C GLN A 136 -2.10 -8.65 -14.83
N MET A 137 -0.78 -8.84 -14.74
CA MET A 137 -0.15 -10.15 -14.84
C MET A 137 -0.73 -11.12 -13.82
N SER A 138 -0.84 -10.72 -12.55
CA SER A 138 -1.37 -11.59 -11.50
C SER A 138 -2.84 -12.01 -11.72
N VAL A 139 -3.62 -11.17 -12.39
CA VAL A 139 -4.99 -11.49 -12.81
C VAL A 139 -4.99 -12.45 -13.99
N ALA A 140 -4.13 -12.20 -14.99
CA ALA A 140 -4.03 -13.00 -16.20
C ALA A 140 -3.63 -14.46 -15.93
N LEU A 141 -2.80 -14.72 -14.89
CA LEU A 141 -2.43 -16.07 -14.47
C LEU A 141 -3.62 -16.97 -14.11
N HIS A 142 -4.75 -16.39 -13.77
CA HIS A 142 -5.98 -17.15 -13.44
C HIS A 142 -6.88 -17.44 -14.66
N GLY A 143 -6.56 -16.94 -15.84
CA GLY A 143 -7.25 -17.21 -17.09
C GLY A 143 -8.78 -17.00 -16.97
N ARG A 144 -9.56 -18.02 -17.34
CA ARG A 144 -11.02 -17.96 -17.32
C ARG A 144 -11.63 -17.70 -15.94
N ALA A 145 -10.97 -18.09 -14.85
CA ALA A 145 -11.47 -17.86 -13.50
C ALA A 145 -11.46 -16.36 -13.12
N ALA A 146 -10.61 -15.55 -13.74
CA ALA A 146 -10.64 -14.10 -13.58
C ALA A 146 -11.73 -13.41 -14.42
N GLN A 147 -12.33 -14.09 -15.40
CA GLN A 147 -13.31 -13.55 -16.34
C GLN A 147 -14.77 -13.78 -15.91
N GLU A 148 -15.03 -14.02 -14.62
CA GLU A 148 -16.39 -14.19 -14.11
C GLU A 148 -17.26 -12.95 -14.35
N ASP A 149 -18.54 -13.18 -14.76
CA ASP A 149 -19.53 -12.12 -14.97
C ASP A 149 -19.93 -11.39 -13.69
N ASN A 150 -19.77 -12.05 -12.53
CA ASN A 150 -20.20 -11.54 -11.24
C ASN A 150 -18.97 -11.23 -10.36
N VAL A 151 -18.93 -10.04 -9.78
CA VAL A 151 -17.88 -9.62 -8.85
C VAL A 151 -18.48 -9.13 -7.54
N ASN A 152 -17.77 -9.37 -6.45
CA ASN A 152 -18.05 -8.74 -5.16
C ASN A 152 -17.24 -7.46 -5.05
N ILE A 153 -17.85 -6.34 -4.65
CA ILE A 153 -17.15 -5.06 -4.43
C ILE A 153 -17.43 -4.59 -3.01
N ASP A 154 -16.36 -4.20 -2.33
CA ASP A 154 -16.45 -3.58 -1.01
C ASP A 154 -15.35 -2.53 -0.82
N THR A 155 -15.55 -1.62 0.15
CA THR A 155 -14.55 -0.62 0.54
C THR A 155 -13.95 -0.92 1.89
N THR A 156 -12.67 -0.62 2.02
CA THR A 156 -11.97 -0.67 3.29
C THR A 156 -11.06 0.55 3.45
N VAL A 157 -10.32 0.61 4.55
CA VAL A 157 -9.32 1.65 4.79
C VAL A 157 -7.94 1.02 4.75
N GLN A 158 -7.08 1.57 3.91
CA GLN A 158 -5.65 1.35 3.96
C GLN A 158 -5.06 2.37 4.93
N GLU A 159 -4.67 1.91 6.13
CA GLU A 159 -4.14 2.82 7.13
C GLU A 159 -2.69 3.21 6.83
N LYS A 160 -2.36 4.47 7.05
CA LYS A 160 -0.97 4.96 6.94
C LYS A 160 -0.17 4.65 8.19
N ASN A 161 1.14 4.47 8.02
CA ASN A 161 2.08 4.35 9.12
C ASN A 161 2.27 5.69 9.85
N ILE A 162 1.23 6.15 10.52
CA ILE A 162 1.26 7.35 11.34
C ILE A 162 0.98 7.02 12.81
N THR A 163 1.53 7.82 13.71
CA THR A 163 1.14 7.73 15.13
C THR A 163 -0.27 8.26 15.27
N TYR A 164 -1.10 7.63 16.12
CA TYR A 164 -2.46 8.10 16.40
C TYR A 164 -2.46 9.61 16.67
N PRO A 165 -3.11 10.41 15.80
CA PRO A 165 -3.01 11.85 15.84
C PRO A 165 -3.83 12.44 17.01
N THR A 166 -3.18 13.34 17.72
CA THR A 166 -3.86 14.26 18.66
C THR A 166 -3.23 15.63 18.47
N ASP A 167 -4.00 16.69 18.70
CA ASP A 167 -3.50 18.07 18.57
C ASP A 167 -2.23 18.29 19.41
N ALA A 168 -2.18 17.70 20.60
CA ALA A 168 -0.99 17.77 21.48
C ALA A 168 0.23 17.08 20.85
N LYS A 169 0.08 15.89 20.27
CA LYS A 169 1.18 15.19 19.60
C LYS A 169 1.67 15.96 18.37
N LEU A 170 0.76 16.56 17.60
CA LEU A 170 1.12 17.38 16.46
C LEU A 170 1.89 18.63 16.89
N ALA A 171 1.41 19.37 17.92
CA ALA A 171 2.12 20.51 18.46
C ALA A 171 3.50 20.16 18.99
N ILE A 172 3.67 19.05 19.73
CA ILE A 172 4.97 18.56 20.21
C ILE A 172 5.89 18.22 19.04
N LYS A 173 5.37 17.54 17.98
CA LYS A 173 6.17 17.23 16.78
C LYS A 173 6.65 18.52 16.09
N ILE A 174 5.80 19.52 15.98
CA ILE A 174 6.17 20.83 15.41
C ILE A 174 7.29 21.46 16.23
N ILE A 175 7.16 21.55 17.56
CA ILE A 175 8.17 22.12 18.44
C ILE A 175 9.51 21.38 18.28
N ASN A 176 9.49 20.06 18.26
CA ASN A 176 10.70 19.26 18.09
C ASN A 176 11.37 19.49 16.72
N ARG A 177 10.56 19.66 15.64
CA ARG A 177 11.10 20.00 14.31
C ARG A 177 11.71 21.40 14.29
N LEU A 178 11.07 22.38 14.92
CA LEU A 178 11.60 23.75 15.02
C LEU A 178 12.92 23.78 15.79
N ASN A 179 13.02 23.05 16.91
CA ASN A 179 14.27 22.96 17.67
C ASN A 179 15.39 22.26 16.85
N LYS A 180 15.07 21.21 16.08
CA LYS A 180 16.03 20.58 15.18
C LYS A 180 16.48 21.52 14.06
N LEU A 181 15.55 22.28 13.49
CA LEU A 181 15.83 23.27 12.45
C LEU A 181 16.77 24.36 12.98
N ALA A 182 16.51 24.89 14.19
CA ALA A 182 17.39 25.87 14.84
C ALA A 182 18.80 25.32 15.03
N LYS A 183 18.91 24.10 15.55
CA LYS A 183 20.23 23.44 15.75
C LYS A 183 20.96 23.23 14.42
N PHE A 184 20.24 22.81 13.35
CA PHE A 184 20.84 22.57 12.03
C PHE A 184 21.42 23.85 11.41
N HIS A 185 20.75 24.99 11.61
CA HIS A 185 21.21 26.30 11.11
C HIS A 185 22.09 27.09 12.12
N GLY A 186 22.52 26.46 13.21
CA GLY A 186 23.35 27.12 14.19
C GLY A 186 22.67 28.27 14.95
N ILE A 187 21.32 28.33 14.93
CA ILE A 187 20.55 29.41 15.55
C ILE A 187 20.46 29.19 17.06
N SER A 188 21.02 30.09 17.83
CA SER A 188 20.85 30.12 19.28
C SER A 188 19.43 30.52 19.65
N GLN A 189 18.68 29.60 20.25
CA GLN A 189 17.32 29.82 20.73
C GLN A 189 17.34 30.35 22.16
N ARG A 190 16.45 31.32 22.47
CA ARG A 190 16.28 31.83 23.83
C ARG A 190 15.88 30.73 24.82
N ARG A 191 14.96 29.83 24.37
CA ARG A 191 14.48 28.67 25.13
C ARG A 191 14.09 27.56 24.19
N THR A 192 14.46 26.31 24.48
CA THR A 192 14.03 25.11 23.73
C THR A 192 12.74 24.47 24.25
N PHE A 193 12.32 24.85 25.46
CA PHE A 193 11.13 24.37 26.17
C PHE A 193 11.08 22.86 26.42
N VAL A 194 12.17 22.11 26.27
CA VAL A 194 12.19 20.63 26.35
C VAL A 194 11.64 20.12 27.70
N LYS A 195 12.08 20.69 28.83
CA LYS A 195 11.60 20.30 30.17
C LYS A 195 10.11 20.61 30.35
N GLU A 196 9.69 21.80 29.91
CA GLU A 196 8.30 22.25 30.01
C GLU A 196 7.36 21.34 29.19
N ILE A 197 7.73 20.99 27.96
CA ILE A 197 6.98 20.07 27.09
C ILE A 197 6.78 18.70 27.75
N LYS A 198 7.82 18.16 28.42
CA LYS A 198 7.73 16.90 29.17
C LYS A 198 6.62 16.96 30.22
N ASN A 199 6.57 18.04 31.01
CA ASN A 199 5.56 18.24 32.06
C ASN A 199 4.14 18.46 31.46
N LEU A 200 4.03 19.25 30.39
CA LEU A 200 2.75 19.46 29.71
C LEU A 200 2.20 18.15 29.12
N ARG A 201 3.07 17.29 28.55
CA ARG A 201 2.69 15.97 28.07
C ARG A 201 2.11 15.08 29.16
N LEU A 202 2.66 15.10 30.37
CA LEU A 202 2.12 14.37 31.52
C LEU A 202 0.72 14.91 31.90
N SER A 203 0.54 16.22 31.94
CA SER A 203 -0.76 16.83 32.24
C SER A 203 -1.86 16.46 31.24
N ILE A 204 -1.52 16.23 29.96
CA ILE A 204 -2.46 15.89 28.89
C ILE A 204 -2.90 14.41 28.95
N ARG A 205 -2.12 13.51 29.56
CA ARG A 205 -2.49 12.08 29.62
C ARG A 205 -3.88 11.82 30.17
N HIS A 206 -4.33 12.65 31.11
CA HIS A 206 -5.58 12.50 31.83
C HIS A 206 -6.73 13.34 31.25
N PHE A 207 -6.69 13.68 29.96
CA PHE A 207 -7.71 14.56 29.34
C PHE A 207 -9.14 13.98 29.38
N ARG A 208 -9.29 12.65 29.47
CA ARG A 208 -10.61 11.98 29.61
C ARG A 208 -11.19 12.08 31.03
N HIS A 209 -10.37 12.33 32.02
CA HIS A 209 -10.81 12.43 33.42
C HIS A 209 -11.47 13.79 33.65
N VAL A 210 -12.73 13.80 34.11
CA VAL A 210 -13.56 15.01 34.27
C VAL A 210 -12.84 16.11 35.05
N LYS A 211 -12.31 15.82 36.27
CA LYS A 211 -11.59 16.77 37.11
C LYS A 211 -10.28 17.30 36.55
N LYS A 212 -9.65 16.57 35.60
CA LYS A 212 -8.33 16.92 35.03
C LYS A 212 -8.44 17.51 33.61
N ARG A 213 -9.63 17.51 32.99
CA ARG A 213 -9.88 17.98 31.63
C ARG A 213 -9.51 19.46 31.43
N ALA A 214 -9.84 20.31 32.37
CA ALA A 214 -9.49 21.74 32.32
C ALA A 214 -7.97 21.96 32.33
N LYS A 215 -7.24 21.21 33.18
CA LYS A 215 -5.75 21.23 33.22
C LYS A 215 -5.14 20.79 31.91
N ALA A 216 -5.68 19.71 31.30
CA ALA A 216 -5.25 19.21 30.01
C ALA A 216 -5.49 20.22 28.87
N GLY A 217 -6.62 20.92 28.89
CA GLY A 217 -6.93 22.01 27.95
C GLY A 217 -5.97 23.19 28.06
N LYS A 218 -5.65 23.64 29.28
CA LYS A 218 -4.63 24.66 29.53
C LYS A 218 -3.24 24.23 29.01
N ALA A 219 -2.86 22.96 29.24
CA ALA A 219 -1.60 22.41 28.75
C ALA A 219 -1.53 22.36 27.21
N LEU A 220 -2.63 21.99 26.53
CA LEU A 220 -2.69 22.03 25.06
C LEU A 220 -2.56 23.45 24.51
N LYS A 221 -3.25 24.42 25.12
CA LYS A 221 -3.12 25.85 24.75
C LYS A 221 -1.69 26.31 24.91
N ARG A 222 -1.01 25.93 26.01
CA ARG A 222 0.38 26.28 26.24
C ARG A 222 1.34 25.67 25.20
N LEU A 223 1.13 24.41 24.77
CA LEU A 223 1.93 23.79 23.70
C LEU A 223 1.78 24.58 22.38
N ARG A 224 0.58 25.01 22.02
CA ARG A 224 0.36 25.84 20.84
C ARG A 224 1.08 27.19 20.96
N THR A 225 1.02 27.84 22.12
CA THR A 225 1.77 29.08 22.39
C THR A 225 3.28 28.89 22.22
N ILE A 226 3.86 27.82 22.78
CA ILE A 226 5.29 27.52 22.64
C ILE A 226 5.66 27.35 21.16
N ALA A 227 4.87 26.60 20.39
CA ALA A 227 5.13 26.40 18.95
C ALA A 227 5.13 27.75 18.20
N HIS A 228 4.16 28.64 18.47
CA HIS A 228 4.13 29.99 17.87
C HIS A 228 5.31 30.88 18.30
N ILE A 229 5.76 30.77 19.55
CA ILE A 229 6.94 31.51 20.01
C ILE A 229 8.17 31.08 19.19
N LEU A 230 8.39 29.77 19.02
CA LEU A 230 9.52 29.25 18.27
C LEU A 230 9.45 29.59 16.78
N ILE A 231 8.26 29.54 16.16
CA ILE A 231 8.08 29.97 14.76
C ILE A 231 8.46 31.44 14.60
N ARG A 232 7.96 32.34 15.48
CA ARG A 232 8.29 33.77 15.42
C ARG A 232 9.78 34.03 15.68
N GLU A 233 10.42 33.30 16.60
CA GLU A 233 11.84 33.44 16.87
C GLU A 233 12.67 33.03 15.65
N LEU A 234 12.35 31.89 15.01
CA LEU A 234 13.07 31.42 13.82
C LEU A 234 12.84 32.35 12.62
N ARG A 235 11.64 32.87 12.38
CA ARG A 235 11.40 33.86 11.32
C ARG A 235 12.29 35.10 11.44
N ARG A 236 12.58 35.56 12.66
CA ARG A 236 13.46 36.73 12.88
C ARG A 236 14.96 36.42 12.74
N LYS A 237 15.35 35.19 13.07
CA LYS A 237 16.78 34.81 13.15
C LYS A 237 17.29 34.09 11.90
N LEU A 238 16.43 33.57 11.06
CA LEU A 238 16.81 32.93 9.80
C LEU A 238 17.22 33.98 8.78
N PRO A 239 18.37 33.77 8.08
CA PRO A 239 18.78 34.67 7.01
C PRO A 239 17.77 34.66 5.86
N GLN A 240 17.52 35.81 5.25
CA GLN A 240 16.61 35.97 4.11
C GLN A 240 17.31 35.50 2.82
N THR A 241 17.29 34.21 2.58
CA THR A 241 17.81 33.53 1.39
C THR A 241 16.70 32.72 0.72
N CYS A 242 16.92 32.15 -0.45
CA CYS A 242 15.95 31.25 -1.12
C CYS A 242 15.51 30.10 -0.20
N LEU A 243 16.33 29.69 0.73
CA LEU A 243 15.98 28.72 1.78
C LEU A 243 14.90 29.24 2.72
N PHE A 244 14.85 30.56 2.96
CA PHE A 244 13.86 31.21 3.80
C PHE A 244 12.43 31.07 3.23
N GLU A 245 12.27 31.17 1.91
CA GLU A 245 10.96 31.00 1.26
C GLU A 245 10.39 29.60 1.46
N CYS A 246 11.21 28.56 1.25
CA CYS A 246 10.82 27.17 1.51
C CYS A 246 10.46 26.94 2.99
N LEU A 247 11.17 27.59 3.91
CA LEU A 247 10.89 27.49 5.34
C LEU A 247 9.63 28.27 5.73
N GLN A 248 9.32 29.39 5.05
CA GLN A 248 8.06 30.14 5.27
C GLN A 248 6.84 29.28 4.94
N GLU A 249 6.82 28.55 3.82
CA GLU A 249 5.73 27.63 3.48
C GLU A 249 5.56 26.57 4.59
N GLN A 250 6.69 26.05 5.11
CA GLN A 250 6.64 25.10 6.21
C GLN A 250 6.09 25.72 7.50
N PHE A 251 6.44 26.97 7.83
CA PHE A 251 5.90 27.66 8.98
C PHE A 251 4.41 27.94 8.84
N LEU A 252 3.95 28.37 7.67
CA LEU A 252 2.51 28.56 7.36
C LEU A 252 1.75 27.24 7.50
N PHE A 253 2.33 26.15 7.03
CA PHE A 253 1.75 24.82 7.22
C PHE A 253 1.63 24.46 8.71
N TYR A 254 2.66 24.73 9.52
CA TYR A 254 2.61 24.48 10.97
C TYR A 254 1.57 25.36 11.68
N GLU A 255 1.47 26.62 11.31
CA GLU A 255 0.45 27.55 11.86
C GLU A 255 -0.96 27.06 11.54
N ARG A 256 -1.20 26.60 10.30
CA ARG A 256 -2.47 25.97 9.91
C ARG A 256 -2.82 24.75 10.76
N VAL A 257 -1.83 23.87 11.02
CA VAL A 257 -2.03 22.69 11.88
C VAL A 257 -2.30 23.08 13.33
N LEU A 258 -1.64 24.12 13.87
CA LEU A 258 -1.84 24.60 15.23
C LEU A 258 -3.19 25.32 15.43
N ALA A 259 -3.71 25.95 14.39
CA ALA A 259 -5.00 26.66 14.41
C ALA A 259 -6.22 25.72 14.40
N GLN A 260 -6.06 24.46 13.99
CA GLN A 260 -7.15 23.50 13.82
C GLN A 260 -8.00 23.32 15.08
N GLN A 261 -9.32 23.26 14.88
CA GLN A 261 -10.32 23.03 15.92
C GLN A 261 -10.90 21.59 15.81
N PRO A 262 -11.51 21.05 16.87
CA PRO A 262 -12.04 19.67 16.86
C PRO A 262 -13.05 19.39 15.74
N ARG A 263 -13.85 20.38 15.33
CA ARG A 263 -14.93 20.23 14.33
C ARG A 263 -14.56 20.67 12.92
N ASP A 264 -13.31 21.08 12.67
CA ASP A 264 -12.90 21.55 11.35
C ASP A 264 -13.01 20.41 10.33
N LYS A 265 -13.47 20.77 9.12
CA LYS A 265 -13.40 19.91 7.95
C LYS A 265 -11.96 19.90 7.41
N ASN A 266 -11.57 18.79 6.78
CA ASN A 266 -10.25 18.65 6.14
C ASN A 266 -9.04 18.85 7.10
N LYS A 267 -9.14 18.33 8.32
CA LYS A 267 -8.04 18.39 9.30
C LYS A 267 -6.80 17.66 8.80
N ILE A 268 -5.65 18.24 9.12
CA ILE A 268 -4.34 17.59 8.90
C ILE A 268 -4.05 16.71 10.11
N TYR A 269 -3.87 15.42 9.87
CA TYR A 269 -3.61 14.42 10.91
C TYR A 269 -2.15 14.00 11.02
N SER A 270 -1.34 14.35 10.01
CA SER A 270 0.09 14.04 9.99
C SER A 270 0.90 15.14 9.32
N LEU A 271 2.08 15.46 9.90
CA LEU A 271 2.99 16.45 9.34
C LEU A 271 3.82 15.93 8.15
N HIS A 272 3.89 14.63 7.96
CA HIS A 272 4.65 14.00 6.86
C HIS A 272 3.75 13.35 5.81
N GLU A 273 2.47 13.16 6.12
CA GLU A 273 1.43 12.65 5.24
C GLU A 273 0.19 13.54 5.40
N PRO A 274 0.20 14.80 4.92
CA PRO A 274 -0.88 15.76 5.16
C PRO A 274 -2.18 15.39 4.44
N GLN A 275 -2.12 14.56 3.40
CA GLN A 275 -3.26 14.06 2.63
C GLN A 275 -4.09 12.98 3.34
N VAL A 276 -3.56 12.42 4.44
CA VAL A 276 -4.29 11.40 5.22
C VAL A 276 -5.55 12.00 5.81
N TYR A 277 -6.67 11.31 5.63
CA TYR A 277 -7.95 11.69 6.23
C TYR A 277 -8.43 10.66 7.27
N CYS A 278 -9.40 11.08 8.07
CA CYS A 278 -10.00 10.28 9.13
C CYS A 278 -11.29 9.64 8.64
N ILE A 279 -11.43 8.34 8.85
CA ILE A 279 -12.63 7.57 8.52
C ILE A 279 -13.22 7.02 9.81
N ALA A 280 -14.47 7.38 10.11
CA ALA A 280 -15.21 6.82 11.24
C ALA A 280 -15.78 5.45 10.84
N LYS A 281 -15.48 4.41 11.63
CA LYS A 281 -15.96 3.04 11.38
C LYS A 281 -17.09 2.61 12.31
N GLY A 282 -17.41 3.38 13.34
CA GLY A 282 -18.46 3.05 14.29
C GLY A 282 -18.24 1.76 15.09
N LYS A 283 -16.99 1.27 15.17
CA LYS A 283 -16.63 0.09 15.96
C LYS A 283 -16.19 0.51 17.36
N ASP A 284 -16.66 -0.17 18.40
CA ASP A 284 -16.39 0.20 19.80
C ASP A 284 -14.89 0.21 20.13
N HIS A 285 -14.12 -0.75 19.63
CA HIS A 285 -12.68 -0.87 19.89
C HIS A 285 -11.82 0.06 19.01
N LYS A 286 -12.34 0.51 17.85
CA LYS A 286 -11.60 1.35 16.89
C LYS A 286 -12.54 2.29 16.14
N GLN A 287 -12.82 3.42 16.76
CA GLN A 287 -13.77 4.42 16.21
C GLN A 287 -13.27 5.08 14.93
N TYR A 288 -11.94 5.30 14.83
CA TYR A 288 -11.33 6.06 13.74
C TYR A 288 -10.17 5.31 13.11
N GLU A 289 -10.12 5.26 11.80
CA GLU A 289 -9.01 4.80 10.98
C GLU A 289 -8.42 5.98 10.19
N TYR A 290 -7.08 6.07 10.13
CA TYR A 290 -6.37 7.17 9.48
C TYR A 290 -5.60 6.64 8.28
N GLY A 291 -6.04 6.99 7.08
CA GLY A 291 -5.50 6.48 5.84
C GLY A 291 -6.38 6.85 4.66
N ASN A 292 -6.29 6.05 3.60
CA ASN A 292 -7.09 6.24 2.39
C ASN A 292 -8.17 5.16 2.28
N LYS A 293 -9.36 5.57 1.82
CA LYS A 293 -10.39 4.61 1.43
C LYS A 293 -9.94 3.89 0.17
N VAL A 294 -10.05 2.58 0.17
CA VAL A 294 -9.74 1.75 -0.98
C VAL A 294 -10.92 0.87 -1.32
N SER A 295 -11.18 0.69 -2.61
CA SER A 295 -12.16 -0.27 -3.11
C SER A 295 -11.43 -1.52 -3.59
N VAL A 296 -12.00 -2.68 -3.28
CA VAL A 296 -11.52 -3.99 -3.71
C VAL A 296 -12.65 -4.71 -4.42
N ALA A 297 -12.36 -5.27 -5.59
CA ALA A 297 -13.29 -6.08 -6.35
C ALA A 297 -12.71 -7.47 -6.58
N SER A 298 -13.44 -8.51 -6.20
CA SER A 298 -13.05 -9.91 -6.40
C SER A 298 -14.10 -10.66 -7.20
N THR A 299 -13.69 -11.68 -7.96
CA THR A 299 -14.62 -12.60 -8.63
C THR A 299 -15.48 -13.31 -7.59
N ALA A 300 -16.76 -13.53 -7.91
CA ALA A 300 -17.73 -14.02 -6.94
C ALA A 300 -17.51 -15.49 -6.54
N LYS A 301 -16.95 -16.33 -7.40
CA LYS A 301 -16.67 -17.76 -7.14
C LYS A 301 -15.20 -17.99 -6.84
N GLY A 302 -14.32 -17.48 -7.71
CA GLY A 302 -12.88 -17.70 -7.62
C GLY A 302 -12.21 -16.90 -6.51
N ASN A 303 -12.82 -15.82 -6.00
CA ASN A 303 -12.20 -14.89 -5.03
C ASN A 303 -10.86 -14.32 -5.54
N ILE A 304 -10.75 -14.11 -6.84
CA ILE A 304 -9.58 -13.47 -7.49
C ILE A 304 -9.82 -11.97 -7.48
N ILE A 305 -8.88 -11.19 -7.03
CA ILE A 305 -8.99 -9.73 -7.05
C ILE A 305 -8.74 -9.27 -8.48
N VAL A 306 -9.76 -8.65 -9.09
CA VAL A 306 -9.75 -8.20 -10.49
C VAL A 306 -9.79 -6.67 -10.63
N GLY A 307 -9.95 -5.96 -9.52
CA GLY A 307 -9.92 -4.51 -9.51
C GLY A 307 -9.68 -3.94 -8.14
N VAL A 308 -8.86 -2.89 -8.05
CA VAL A 308 -8.56 -2.14 -6.82
C VAL A 308 -8.39 -0.67 -7.13
N VAL A 309 -8.90 0.22 -6.28
CA VAL A 309 -8.76 1.67 -6.46
C VAL A 309 -8.53 2.34 -5.12
N SER A 310 -7.51 3.19 -5.04
CA SER A 310 -7.29 4.09 -3.91
C SER A 310 -8.00 5.43 -4.16
N HIS A 311 -8.70 5.95 -3.16
CA HIS A 311 -9.46 7.20 -3.27
C HIS A 311 -8.78 8.31 -2.47
N ASP A 312 -8.54 9.46 -3.10
CA ASP A 312 -7.87 10.61 -2.49
C ASP A 312 -8.73 11.30 -1.42
N LYS A 313 -10.04 11.05 -1.43
CA LYS A 313 -11.01 11.67 -0.52
C LYS A 313 -11.92 10.60 0.07
N ASN A 314 -12.46 10.88 1.25
CA ASN A 314 -13.49 10.04 1.86
C ASN A 314 -14.84 10.25 1.16
N VAL A 315 -14.99 9.66 -0.02
CA VAL A 315 -16.24 9.68 -0.80
C VAL A 315 -17.19 8.59 -0.33
N HIS A 316 -18.50 8.77 -0.55
CA HIS A 316 -19.51 7.75 -0.27
C HIS A 316 -19.28 6.50 -1.16
N ASP A 317 -19.57 5.30 -0.64
CA ASP A 317 -19.28 4.03 -1.33
C ASP A 317 -19.92 3.95 -2.73
N GLY A 318 -21.15 4.39 -2.89
CA GLY A 318 -21.84 4.44 -4.19
C GLY A 318 -21.12 5.30 -5.25
N HIS A 319 -20.31 6.25 -4.85
CA HIS A 319 -19.53 7.10 -5.77
C HIS A 319 -18.21 6.46 -6.19
N THR A 320 -17.77 5.39 -5.52
CA THR A 320 -16.53 4.67 -5.86
C THR A 320 -16.71 3.69 -7.02
N LEU A 321 -17.95 3.24 -7.29
CA LEU A 321 -18.28 2.21 -8.29
C LEU A 321 -17.76 2.49 -9.70
N PRO A 322 -17.95 3.69 -10.29
CA PRO A 322 -17.49 3.93 -11.66
C PRO A 322 -15.98 3.74 -11.83
N ALA A 323 -15.20 4.18 -10.84
CA ALA A 323 -13.74 4.05 -10.88
C ALA A 323 -13.29 2.59 -10.78
N VAL A 324 -13.93 1.80 -9.90
CA VAL A 324 -13.60 0.39 -9.72
C VAL A 324 -14.00 -0.44 -10.94
N LEU A 325 -15.20 -0.21 -11.50
CA LEU A 325 -15.66 -0.93 -12.68
C LEU A 325 -14.78 -0.65 -13.90
N ARG A 326 -14.38 0.60 -14.11
CA ARG A 326 -13.40 0.95 -15.14
C ARG A 326 -12.05 0.25 -14.92
N HIS A 327 -11.57 0.22 -13.67
CA HIS A 327 -10.32 -0.46 -13.36
C HIS A 327 -10.39 -1.97 -13.66
N ILE A 328 -11.52 -2.63 -13.35
CA ILE A 328 -11.75 -4.04 -13.70
C ILE A 328 -11.69 -4.22 -15.22
N GLU A 329 -12.38 -3.38 -15.98
CA GLU A 329 -12.43 -3.44 -17.44
C GLU A 329 -11.03 -3.29 -18.04
N VAL A 330 -10.26 -2.31 -17.59
CA VAL A 330 -8.86 -2.11 -18.02
C VAL A 330 -7.97 -3.30 -17.65
N THR A 331 -8.18 -3.88 -16.46
CA THR A 331 -7.34 -4.97 -15.94
C THR A 331 -7.54 -6.28 -16.70
N ARG A 332 -8.78 -6.63 -17.04
CA ARG A 332 -9.10 -7.92 -17.66
C ARG A 332 -9.60 -7.84 -19.11
N GLY A 333 -9.70 -6.62 -19.67
CA GLY A 333 -10.15 -6.38 -21.04
C GLY A 333 -11.65 -6.64 -21.28
N SER A 334 -12.46 -6.82 -20.22
CA SER A 334 -13.89 -7.10 -20.31
C SER A 334 -14.68 -6.49 -19.15
N ALA A 335 -15.88 -6.00 -19.45
CA ALA A 335 -16.81 -5.48 -18.44
C ALA A 335 -17.45 -6.61 -17.61
N VAL A 336 -17.93 -6.29 -16.42
CA VAL A 336 -18.69 -7.20 -15.57
C VAL A 336 -20.19 -7.01 -15.77
N LYS A 337 -20.95 -8.11 -15.76
CA LYS A 337 -22.41 -8.02 -15.86
C LYS A 337 -23.08 -7.62 -14.53
N THR A 338 -22.56 -8.12 -13.39
CA THR A 338 -23.16 -7.87 -12.09
C THR A 338 -22.11 -7.59 -11.02
N ALA A 339 -22.26 -6.47 -10.32
CA ALA A 339 -21.49 -6.13 -9.13
C ALA A 339 -22.35 -6.36 -7.87
N ILE A 340 -21.89 -7.24 -7.00
CA ILE A 340 -22.54 -7.58 -5.73
C ILE A 340 -21.92 -6.71 -4.64
N CYS A 341 -22.72 -5.79 -4.10
CA CYS A 341 -22.25 -4.80 -3.14
C CYS A 341 -23.03 -4.89 -1.82
N ASP A 342 -22.54 -4.20 -0.80
CA ASP A 342 -23.26 -4.08 0.46
C ASP A 342 -24.34 -2.98 0.42
N ARG A 343 -25.03 -2.76 1.55
CA ARG A 343 -26.10 -1.74 1.63
C ARG A 343 -25.58 -0.30 1.61
N GLY A 344 -24.30 -0.08 1.84
CA GLY A 344 -23.66 1.23 1.72
C GLY A 344 -23.68 1.79 0.29
N TYR A 345 -23.87 0.92 -0.70
CA TYR A 345 -23.95 1.28 -2.13
C TYR A 345 -25.38 1.57 -2.64
N ARG A 346 -26.35 1.82 -1.74
CA ARG A 346 -27.72 2.16 -2.14
C ARG A 346 -27.77 3.41 -3.01
N GLY A 347 -28.79 3.47 -3.87
CA GLY A 347 -29.09 4.63 -4.73
C GLY A 347 -28.80 4.43 -6.21
N LYS A 348 -28.01 3.39 -6.58
CA LYS A 348 -27.77 3.04 -7.98
C LYS A 348 -28.14 1.58 -8.24
N SER A 349 -29.02 1.35 -9.20
CA SER A 349 -29.38 -0.01 -9.65
C SER A 349 -28.45 -0.51 -10.75
N GLN A 350 -27.82 0.42 -11.47
CA GLN A 350 -26.92 0.16 -12.59
C GLN A 350 -25.85 1.25 -12.68
N VAL A 351 -24.67 0.89 -13.11
CA VAL A 351 -23.56 1.81 -13.45
C VAL A 351 -22.99 1.32 -14.77
N ASN A 352 -23.04 2.15 -15.82
CA ASN A 352 -22.78 1.75 -17.21
C ASN A 352 -23.62 0.50 -17.54
N GLU A 353 -23.00 -0.55 -18.06
CA GLU A 353 -23.68 -1.81 -18.40
C GLU A 353 -23.78 -2.79 -17.20
N THR A 354 -23.15 -2.46 -16.08
CA THR A 354 -23.07 -3.33 -14.91
C THR A 354 -24.27 -3.15 -13.99
N LYS A 355 -25.01 -4.24 -13.73
CA LYS A 355 -26.10 -4.28 -12.75
C LYS A 355 -25.56 -4.31 -11.33
N ILE A 356 -26.08 -3.46 -10.45
CA ILE A 356 -25.71 -3.43 -9.03
C ILE A 356 -26.68 -4.29 -8.23
N GLN A 357 -26.19 -5.34 -7.61
CA GLN A 357 -26.97 -6.26 -6.79
C GLN A 357 -26.64 -6.03 -5.30
N LEU A 358 -27.68 -5.67 -4.53
CA LEU A 358 -27.61 -5.53 -3.08
C LEU A 358 -28.35 -6.69 -2.41
N PRO A 359 -27.68 -7.71 -1.88
CA PRO A 359 -28.35 -8.86 -1.25
C PRO A 359 -29.19 -8.42 -0.04
N LYS A 360 -30.45 -8.91 -0.01
CA LYS A 360 -31.39 -8.64 1.08
C LYS A 360 -31.45 -9.84 2.02
N LYS A 361 -31.56 -9.58 3.31
CA LYS A 361 -31.81 -10.64 4.30
C LYS A 361 -33.17 -11.30 4.01
N PRO A 362 -33.32 -12.60 4.31
CA PRO A 362 -34.62 -13.28 4.22
C PRO A 362 -35.68 -12.55 5.07
N LEU A 363 -36.89 -12.47 4.55
CA LEU A 363 -38.06 -11.93 5.28
C LEU A 363 -38.88 -13.08 5.89
N LYS A 364 -39.68 -12.78 6.91
CA LYS A 364 -40.55 -13.76 7.57
C LYS A 364 -41.55 -14.37 6.56
N ARG A 365 -42.05 -13.57 5.58
CA ARG A 365 -43.00 -13.95 4.54
C ARG A 365 -42.40 -14.76 3.38
N ASP A 366 -41.05 -14.87 3.30
CA ASP A 366 -40.41 -15.61 2.21
C ASP A 366 -40.64 -17.12 2.40
N ASN A 367 -40.91 -17.83 1.29
CA ASN A 367 -40.94 -19.29 1.29
C ASN A 367 -39.50 -19.86 1.46
N ARG A 368 -39.41 -21.21 1.66
CA ARG A 368 -38.11 -21.89 1.88
C ARG A 368 -37.10 -21.60 0.76
N TYR A 369 -37.53 -21.74 -0.51
CA TYR A 369 -36.65 -21.48 -1.66
C TYR A 369 -36.16 -20.05 -1.70
N GLN A 370 -37.02 -19.05 -1.48
CA GLN A 370 -36.66 -17.64 -1.47
C GLN A 370 -35.68 -17.31 -0.32
N ARG A 371 -35.87 -17.89 0.87
CA ARG A 371 -34.98 -17.74 2.00
C ARG A 371 -33.60 -18.29 1.69
N ASP A 372 -33.50 -19.48 1.12
CA ASP A 372 -32.24 -20.12 0.77
C ASP A 372 -31.51 -19.37 -0.36
N LYS A 373 -32.23 -18.89 -1.36
CA LYS A 373 -31.68 -18.03 -2.40
C LYS A 373 -31.07 -16.75 -1.83
N LYS A 374 -31.81 -16.05 -0.96
CA LYS A 374 -31.31 -14.83 -0.28
C LYS A 374 -30.13 -15.11 0.64
N ARG A 375 -30.15 -16.21 1.38
CA ARG A 375 -29.01 -16.65 2.22
C ARG A 375 -27.76 -16.92 1.38
N LYS A 376 -27.90 -17.64 0.26
CA LYS A 376 -26.79 -17.88 -0.68
C LYS A 376 -26.21 -16.58 -1.23
N GLN A 377 -27.05 -15.63 -1.62
CA GLN A 377 -26.58 -14.30 -2.08
C GLN A 377 -25.85 -13.51 -0.99
N CYS A 378 -26.38 -13.47 0.26
CA CYS A 378 -25.72 -12.82 1.37
C CYS A 378 -24.37 -13.47 1.70
N ARG A 379 -24.29 -14.82 1.71
CA ARG A 379 -23.05 -15.57 1.94
C ARG A 379 -22.02 -15.26 0.85
N ARG A 380 -22.43 -15.19 -0.41
CA ARG A 380 -21.56 -14.88 -1.54
C ARG A 380 -20.97 -13.47 -1.42
N ARG A 381 -21.78 -12.48 -1.04
CA ARG A 381 -21.31 -11.12 -0.78
C ARG A 381 -20.30 -11.09 0.39
N ALA A 382 -20.56 -11.83 1.46
CA ALA A 382 -19.71 -11.86 2.63
C ALA A 382 -18.31 -12.47 2.35
N ALA A 383 -18.12 -13.18 1.23
CA ALA A 383 -16.85 -13.78 0.85
C ALA A 383 -15.71 -12.76 0.63
N ILE A 384 -16.03 -11.48 0.40
CA ILE A 384 -15.01 -10.43 0.27
C ILE A 384 -14.41 -10.01 1.63
N GLU A 385 -15.12 -10.21 2.74
CA GLU A 385 -14.68 -9.80 4.07
C GLU A 385 -13.40 -10.53 4.54
N PRO A 386 -13.27 -11.87 4.40
CA PRO A 386 -12.02 -12.59 4.64
C PRO A 386 -10.87 -12.10 3.73
N ILE A 387 -11.14 -11.85 2.44
CA ILE A 387 -10.13 -11.31 1.51
C ILE A 387 -9.56 -10.00 2.04
N ILE A 388 -10.43 -9.07 2.44
CA ILE A 388 -10.02 -7.80 3.04
C ILE A 388 -9.26 -8.03 4.37
N GLY A 389 -9.67 -9.01 5.15
CA GLY A 389 -8.97 -9.45 6.37
C GLY A 389 -7.53 -9.85 6.08
N ASP A 390 -7.33 -10.77 5.14
CA ASP A 390 -6.00 -11.26 4.73
C ASP A 390 -5.14 -10.18 4.07
N LEU A 391 -5.74 -9.30 3.25
CA LEU A 391 -5.04 -8.13 2.71
C LEU A 391 -4.48 -7.26 3.84
N LYS A 392 -5.21 -7.14 4.95
CA LYS A 392 -4.78 -6.35 6.12
C LYS A 392 -3.75 -7.07 6.98
N SER A 393 -3.91 -8.36 7.26
CA SER A 393 -3.01 -9.12 8.12
C SER A 393 -1.72 -9.52 7.41
N ASP A 394 -1.83 -10.09 6.20
CA ASP A 394 -0.73 -10.77 5.53
C ASP A 394 -0.04 -9.89 4.48
N PHE A 395 -0.78 -8.98 3.83
CA PHE A 395 -0.28 -8.22 2.68
C PHE A 395 -0.15 -6.71 2.93
N ARG A 396 0.06 -6.31 4.21
CA ARG A 396 0.44 -4.94 4.61
C ARG A 396 -0.59 -3.84 4.33
N LEU A 397 -1.86 -4.19 4.10
CA LEU A 397 -2.89 -3.19 3.90
C LEU A 397 -3.32 -2.50 5.21
N SER A 398 -3.12 -3.15 6.37
CA SER A 398 -3.42 -2.56 7.68
C SER A 398 -2.49 -1.42 8.07
N ARG A 399 -1.28 -1.35 7.49
CA ARG A 399 -0.29 -0.33 7.80
C ARG A 399 0.65 -0.07 6.63
N ASN A 400 0.30 0.93 5.82
CA ASN A 400 1.11 1.32 4.68
C ASN A 400 2.33 2.14 5.12
N PHE A 401 3.53 1.62 4.85
CA PHE A 401 4.80 2.28 5.14
C PHE A 401 5.30 3.16 3.99
N LEU A 402 4.71 3.01 2.79
CA LEU A 402 5.08 3.80 1.63
C LEU A 402 4.49 5.21 1.76
N LYS A 403 5.20 6.21 1.25
CA LYS A 403 4.83 7.62 1.40
C LYS A 403 4.10 8.16 0.17
N GLY A 404 3.23 9.15 0.40
CA GLY A 404 2.51 9.86 -0.64
C GLY A 404 1.40 9.05 -1.29
N THR A 405 0.72 9.65 -2.27
CA THR A 405 -0.39 9.03 -3.03
C THR A 405 0.09 7.85 -3.87
N LEU A 406 1.23 7.99 -4.56
CA LEU A 406 1.86 6.87 -5.28
C LEU A 406 2.14 5.69 -4.35
N GLY A 407 2.61 5.95 -3.12
CA GLY A 407 2.83 4.90 -2.13
C GLY A 407 1.55 4.18 -1.72
N ASP A 408 0.40 4.86 -1.73
CA ASP A 408 -0.91 4.25 -1.44
C ASP A 408 -1.36 3.33 -2.57
N GLU A 409 -1.23 3.77 -3.81
CA GLU A 409 -1.56 2.99 -5.00
C GLU A 409 -0.66 1.75 -5.12
N VAL A 410 0.65 1.94 -4.99
CA VAL A 410 1.64 0.85 -5.04
C VAL A 410 1.37 -0.21 -3.98
N ASN A 411 1.13 0.18 -2.72
CA ASN A 411 0.88 -0.79 -1.65
C ASN A 411 -0.42 -1.56 -1.89
N LEU A 412 -1.46 -0.91 -2.39
CA LEU A 412 -2.75 -1.54 -2.70
C LEU A 412 -2.63 -2.54 -3.85
N LEU A 413 -2.02 -2.13 -4.97
CA LEU A 413 -1.81 -2.98 -6.14
C LEU A 413 -0.95 -4.20 -5.81
N MET A 414 0.14 -3.99 -5.06
CA MET A 414 1.02 -5.09 -4.66
C MET A 414 0.35 -6.04 -3.65
N ALA A 415 -0.49 -5.54 -2.73
CA ALA A 415 -1.27 -6.39 -1.83
C ALA A 415 -2.26 -7.27 -2.61
N ALA A 416 -2.96 -6.71 -3.60
CA ALA A 416 -3.86 -7.45 -4.46
C ALA A 416 -3.11 -8.46 -5.35
N THR A 417 -1.95 -8.08 -5.88
CA THR A 417 -1.05 -8.98 -6.62
C THR A 417 -0.66 -10.18 -5.77
N ALA A 418 -0.17 -9.95 -4.56
CA ALA A 418 0.27 -11.03 -3.66
C ALA A 418 -0.88 -11.96 -3.27
N TRP A 419 -2.09 -11.43 -3.04
CA TRP A 419 -3.28 -12.24 -2.86
C TRP A 419 -3.52 -13.17 -4.04
N ASN A 420 -3.51 -12.64 -5.27
CA ASN A 420 -3.73 -13.42 -6.48
C ASN A 420 -2.64 -14.49 -6.67
N LEU A 421 -1.38 -14.15 -6.46
CA LEU A 421 -0.27 -15.10 -6.54
C LEU A 421 -0.38 -16.21 -5.48
N ARG A 422 -0.73 -15.88 -4.22
CA ARG A 422 -1.00 -16.88 -3.17
C ARG A 422 -2.15 -17.80 -3.55
N LYS A 423 -3.21 -17.26 -4.15
CA LYS A 423 -4.32 -18.06 -4.66
C LYS A 423 -3.88 -19.02 -5.77
N TRP A 424 -3.04 -18.55 -6.67
CA TRP A 424 -2.47 -19.38 -7.72
C TRP A 424 -1.61 -20.51 -7.14
N LEU A 425 -0.73 -20.21 -6.20
CA LEU A 425 0.09 -21.21 -5.50
C LEU A 425 -0.76 -22.27 -4.80
N ILE A 426 -1.81 -21.87 -4.07
CA ILE A 426 -2.72 -22.80 -3.40
C ILE A 426 -3.42 -23.72 -4.42
N ALA A 427 -3.91 -23.17 -5.54
CA ALA A 427 -4.56 -23.95 -6.58
C ALA A 427 -3.60 -24.95 -7.23
N PHE A 428 -2.34 -24.56 -7.43
CA PHE A 428 -1.28 -25.41 -7.94
C PHE A 428 -0.96 -26.56 -6.97
N PHE A 429 -0.86 -26.32 -5.67
CA PHE A 429 -0.66 -27.37 -4.66
C PHE A 429 -1.79 -28.40 -4.65
N TRP A 430 -3.05 -27.95 -4.71
CA TRP A 430 -4.19 -28.85 -4.78
C TRP A 430 -4.16 -29.70 -6.05
N TRP A 431 -3.77 -29.11 -7.18
CA TRP A 431 -3.60 -29.84 -8.43
C TRP A 431 -2.51 -30.91 -8.33
N LEU A 432 -1.32 -30.58 -7.80
CA LEU A 432 -0.24 -31.52 -7.58
C LEU A 432 -0.64 -32.68 -6.65
N PHE A 433 -1.36 -32.36 -5.58
CA PHE A 433 -1.86 -33.37 -4.64
C PHE A 433 -2.83 -34.34 -5.33
N LEU A 434 -3.75 -33.84 -6.14
CA LEU A 434 -4.71 -34.65 -6.88
C LEU A 434 -4.02 -35.52 -7.94
N VAL A 435 -3.05 -34.99 -8.69
CA VAL A 435 -2.29 -35.75 -9.68
C VAL A 435 -1.49 -36.87 -9.01
N ARG A 436 -0.78 -36.59 -7.89
CA ARG A 436 -0.07 -37.63 -7.15
C ARG A 436 -1.00 -38.73 -6.63
N LYS A 437 -2.20 -38.39 -6.19
CA LYS A 437 -3.19 -39.38 -5.73
C LYS A 437 -3.67 -40.29 -6.87
N VAL A 438 -3.91 -39.75 -8.06
CA VAL A 438 -4.34 -40.51 -9.25
C VAL A 438 -3.22 -41.37 -9.82
N VAL A 439 -1.96 -41.02 -9.62
CA VAL A 439 -0.80 -41.81 -10.10
C VAL A 439 -0.40 -42.91 -9.10
N LEU A 440 -0.82 -42.81 -7.83
CA LEU A 440 -0.53 -43.78 -6.78
C LEU A 440 -1.69 -44.77 -6.51
N ASP A 441 -2.88 -44.49 -7.00
CA ASP A 441 -4.03 -45.42 -7.09
C ASP A 441 -4.05 -46.11 -8.47
#